data_1e9ccfe5ec0b721e0818797c7db7a79d
#
_entry.id   1e9ccfe5ec0b721e0818797c7db7a79d
#
_cell.length_a   1.000
_cell.length_b   1.000
_cell.length_c   1.000
_cell.angle_alpha   90.00
_cell.angle_beta   90.00
_cell.angle_gamma   90.00
#
_symmetry.space_group_name_H-M   'P 1'
#
loop_
_entity.id
_entity.type
_entity.pdbx_description
1 polymer ?
#
loop_
_entity_poly.entity_id
_entity_poly.type
_entity_poly.pdbx_seq_one_letter_code
_entity_poly.pdbx_strand_id
1 'polypeptide(L)'
;LIRAHKQAPDELTVLDRLAIVGKSGMGAITYHPERTLEQPNGNTNLDELAEQCQKILNTEYSDKLDELYRLGGTSGGARPKIMTEIDGENWIIKFPAHVDKKDVGKMEYDYSLCAKACGIVMSETRLFSSDICPGYFGTKRFDRRIEKNEIKRAHMLTAAALLELDFNQPSLDYHELMKLTKILTRDCTEDVENMYRRMCFNVFAHNRDDHSKNFTYIYNEKDDMWRLSPAYDLTYSNTYYSEHTTTVDGNGKNPGKKELVAVGVQA
;
A
#
# COMPACT_ATOMS: atom_id res chain seq x y z
N LEU A 1 5.63 18.31 -1.07
CA LEU A 1 4.65 18.92 -0.16
C LEU A 1 5.02 20.35 0.11
N ILE A 2 6.17 20.54 0.61
CA ILE A 2 6.65 21.74 1.26
C ILE A 2 7.02 22.82 0.26
N ARG A 3 7.61 22.43 -0.87
CA ARG A 3 7.93 23.38 -1.95
C ARG A 3 6.66 23.95 -2.62
N ALA A 4 5.62 23.14 -2.78
CA ALA A 4 4.33 23.58 -3.33
C ALA A 4 3.65 24.62 -2.44
N HIS A 5 3.80 24.50 -1.11
CA HIS A 5 3.26 25.49 -0.15
C HIS A 5 4.27 26.59 0.22
N LYS A 6 5.45 26.63 -0.42
CA LYS A 6 6.53 27.62 -0.14
C LYS A 6 6.95 27.69 1.33
N GLN A 7 6.84 26.58 2.05
CA GLN A 7 7.20 26.44 3.47
C GLN A 7 8.29 25.41 3.64
N ALA A 8 9.20 25.59 4.59
CA ALA A 8 10.20 24.58 4.92
C ALA A 8 9.58 23.41 5.72
N PRO A 9 10.09 22.16 5.58
CA PRO A 9 9.57 21.02 6.32
C PRO A 9 9.50 21.23 7.82
N ASP A 10 10.51 21.87 8.36
CA ASP A 10 10.71 22.04 9.80
C ASP A 10 9.80 23.15 10.37
N GLU A 11 9.21 23.97 9.49
CA GLU A 11 8.26 25.04 9.86
C GLU A 11 6.81 24.54 9.95
N LEU A 12 6.51 23.33 9.41
CA LEU A 12 5.16 22.76 9.43
C LEU A 12 4.85 22.10 10.76
N THR A 13 3.84 22.62 11.43
CA THR A 13 3.24 21.95 12.59
C THR A 13 2.52 20.66 12.18
N VAL A 14 2.18 19.82 13.14
CA VAL A 14 1.35 18.62 12.91
C VAL A 14 0.01 19.01 12.28
N LEU A 15 -0.60 20.09 12.73
CA LEU A 15 -1.89 20.57 12.21
C LEU A 15 -1.78 21.04 10.75
N ASP A 16 -0.68 21.71 10.38
CA ASP A 16 -0.44 22.08 8.99
C ASP A 16 -0.32 20.87 8.08
N ARG A 17 0.41 19.84 8.52
CA ARG A 17 0.55 18.58 7.79
C ARG A 17 -0.80 17.87 7.61
N LEU A 18 -1.63 17.82 8.66
CA LEU A 18 -2.97 17.26 8.59
C LEU A 18 -3.88 18.03 7.64
N ALA A 19 -3.85 19.38 7.70
CA ALA A 19 -4.61 20.23 6.78
C ALA A 19 -4.21 20.03 5.30
N ILE A 20 -2.93 19.76 5.04
CA ILE A 20 -2.41 19.43 3.70
C ILE A 20 -2.90 18.03 3.26
N VAL A 21 -2.96 17.06 4.16
CA VAL A 21 -3.55 15.74 3.88
C VAL A 21 -5.03 15.87 3.50
N GLY A 22 -5.78 16.68 4.24
CA GLY A 22 -7.18 16.99 3.95
C GLY A 22 -8.00 15.72 3.66
N LYS A 23 -8.56 15.65 2.45
CA LYS A 23 -9.34 14.51 1.94
C LYS A 23 -8.51 13.52 1.13
N SER A 24 -7.24 13.78 0.85
CA SER A 24 -6.42 12.92 -0.03
C SER A 24 -5.96 11.62 0.64
N GLY A 25 -6.04 11.54 1.97
CA GLY A 25 -5.55 10.43 2.77
C GLY A 25 -6.18 9.08 2.45
N MET A 26 -5.49 8.01 2.87
CA MET A 26 -6.02 6.66 2.83
C MET A 26 -7.11 6.48 3.90
N GLY A 27 -8.06 5.59 3.65
CA GLY A 27 -9.15 5.32 4.58
C GLY A 27 -10.22 6.40 4.62
N ALA A 28 -11.00 6.45 5.70
CA ALA A 28 -12.17 7.33 5.86
C ALA A 28 -11.85 8.67 6.54
N ILE A 29 -10.74 8.77 7.26
CA ILE A 29 -10.41 9.99 8.03
C ILE A 29 -10.12 11.16 7.08
N THR A 30 -10.71 12.30 7.37
CA THR A 30 -10.49 13.57 6.67
C THR A 30 -10.18 14.67 7.67
N TYR A 31 -9.40 15.67 7.25
CA TYR A 31 -9.00 16.79 8.11
C TYR A 31 -9.53 18.09 7.56
N HIS A 32 -10.09 18.92 8.43
CA HIS A 32 -10.66 20.22 8.10
C HIS A 32 -10.12 21.30 9.06
N PRO A 33 -9.86 22.53 8.57
CA PRO A 33 -9.93 22.95 7.17
C PRO A 33 -8.82 22.31 6.33
N GLU A 34 -9.13 21.96 5.07
CA GLU A 34 -8.13 21.43 4.15
C GLU A 34 -7.41 22.55 3.40
N ARG A 35 -6.12 22.36 3.16
CA ARG A 35 -5.31 23.18 2.25
C ARG A 35 -5.18 22.46 0.92
N THR A 36 -6.20 22.57 0.08
CA THR A 36 -6.21 21.97 -1.25
C THR A 36 -5.45 22.82 -2.26
N LEU A 37 -4.66 22.17 -3.09
CA LEU A 37 -4.16 22.75 -4.33
C LEU A 37 -5.23 22.56 -5.41
N GLU A 38 -5.45 23.56 -6.27
CA GLU A 38 -6.44 23.49 -7.36
C GLU A 38 -6.16 22.26 -8.26
N GLN A 39 -7.24 21.59 -8.70
CA GLN A 39 -7.10 20.42 -9.59
C GLN A 39 -6.75 20.88 -11.02
N PRO A 40 -5.73 20.33 -11.69
CA PRO A 40 -5.58 20.52 -13.11
C PRO A 40 -6.62 19.69 -13.84
N ASN A 41 -7.33 20.29 -14.74
CA ASN A 41 -8.11 19.62 -15.75
C ASN A 41 -7.16 19.14 -16.86
N GLY A 42 -6.88 17.86 -16.96
CA GLY A 42 -6.03 17.34 -18.04
C GLY A 42 -5.94 15.82 -18.06
N ASN A 43 -5.81 15.30 -19.26
CA ASN A 43 -5.53 13.89 -19.51
C ASN A 43 -4.10 13.60 -19.01
N THR A 44 -3.98 12.79 -17.95
CA THR A 44 -2.71 12.53 -17.29
C THR A 44 -1.89 11.54 -18.11
N ASN A 45 -0.80 11.99 -18.72
CA ASN A 45 0.17 11.11 -19.37
C ASN A 45 1.06 10.45 -18.31
N LEU A 46 0.93 9.13 -18.15
CA LEU A 46 1.65 8.38 -17.12
C LEU A 46 3.18 8.39 -17.34
N ASP A 47 3.64 8.36 -18.58
CA ASP A 47 5.07 8.40 -18.89
C ASP A 47 5.68 9.74 -18.49
N GLU A 48 4.97 10.84 -18.80
CA GLU A 48 5.40 12.17 -18.39
C GLU A 48 5.47 12.30 -16.85
N LEU A 49 4.47 11.78 -16.14
CA LEU A 49 4.50 11.78 -14.68
C LEU A 49 5.62 10.91 -14.11
N ALA A 50 5.90 9.75 -14.71
CA ALA A 50 6.99 8.88 -14.30
C ALA A 50 8.36 9.59 -14.46
N GLU A 51 8.59 10.28 -15.60
CA GLU A 51 9.80 11.06 -15.82
C GLU A 51 9.96 12.19 -14.80
N GLN A 52 8.88 12.92 -14.51
CA GLN A 52 8.92 13.99 -13.51
C GLN A 52 9.17 13.45 -12.10
N CYS A 53 8.61 12.28 -11.75
CA CYS A 53 8.94 11.59 -10.50
C CYS A 53 10.44 11.28 -10.41
N GLN A 54 11.06 10.80 -11.49
CA GLN A 54 12.50 10.53 -11.52
C GLN A 54 13.32 11.80 -11.30
N LYS A 55 12.96 12.92 -11.93
CA LYS A 55 13.64 14.21 -11.72
C LYS A 55 13.58 14.64 -10.24
N ILE A 56 12.41 14.50 -9.59
CA ILE A 56 12.27 14.85 -8.19
C ILE A 56 13.14 13.97 -7.29
N LEU A 57 13.19 12.66 -7.55
CA LEU A 57 14.04 11.72 -6.81
C LEU A 57 15.53 12.04 -6.97
N ASN A 58 15.94 12.55 -8.14
CA ASN A 58 17.31 12.98 -8.39
C ASN A 58 17.60 14.40 -7.85
N THR A 59 16.68 15.01 -7.10
CA THR A 59 16.80 16.41 -6.63
C THR A 59 16.85 17.45 -7.76
N GLU A 60 16.45 17.09 -8.97
CA GLU A 60 16.34 17.99 -10.10
C GLU A 60 15.05 18.83 -10.04
N TYR A 61 15.03 19.94 -10.77
CA TYR A 61 13.82 20.76 -10.86
C TYR A 61 12.74 20.04 -11.68
N SER A 62 11.49 20.06 -11.17
CA SER A 62 10.31 19.58 -11.88
C SER A 62 9.25 20.70 -11.91
N ASP A 63 8.77 21.01 -13.09
CA ASP A 63 7.66 21.95 -13.34
C ASP A 63 6.29 21.36 -12.98
N LYS A 64 6.19 20.03 -12.83
CA LYS A 64 4.98 19.31 -12.41
C LYS A 64 4.98 18.89 -10.94
N LEU A 65 5.82 19.50 -10.11
CA LEU A 65 5.93 19.16 -8.70
C LEU A 65 4.58 19.20 -7.96
N ASP A 66 3.77 20.22 -8.25
CA ASP A 66 2.47 20.41 -7.63
C ASP A 66 1.44 19.36 -8.07
N GLU A 67 1.47 18.95 -9.33
CA GLU A 67 0.62 17.90 -9.87
C GLU A 67 0.98 16.54 -9.26
N LEU A 68 2.25 16.18 -9.26
CA LEU A 68 2.74 14.92 -8.67
C LEU A 68 2.42 14.85 -7.19
N TYR A 69 2.58 15.97 -6.50
CA TYR A 69 2.25 16.03 -5.08
C TYR A 69 0.78 15.73 -4.80
N ARG A 70 -0.14 16.34 -5.56
CA ARG A 70 -1.58 16.10 -5.41
C ARG A 70 -1.95 14.65 -5.71
N LEU A 71 -1.39 14.09 -6.78
CA LEU A 71 -1.67 12.72 -7.19
C LEU A 71 -1.02 11.69 -6.26
N GLY A 72 0.15 11.99 -5.68
CA GLY A 72 0.85 11.10 -4.76
C GLY A 72 0.17 10.90 -3.40
N GLY A 73 -0.61 11.89 -2.96
CA GLY A 73 -1.32 11.84 -1.69
C GLY A 73 -0.42 11.51 -0.49
N THR A 74 -0.96 10.75 0.45
CA THR A 74 -0.28 10.34 1.70
C THR A 74 0.17 8.89 1.70
N SER A 75 0.18 8.21 0.55
CA SER A 75 0.61 6.82 0.49
C SER A 75 2.10 6.69 0.80
N GLY A 76 2.44 5.90 1.82
CA GLY A 76 3.81 5.59 2.18
C GLY A 76 4.48 4.62 1.21
N GLY A 77 5.78 4.35 1.42
CA GLY A 77 6.59 3.42 0.66
C GLY A 77 7.66 4.08 -0.21
N ALA A 78 8.68 3.33 -0.57
CA ALA A 78 9.89 3.85 -1.22
C ALA A 78 9.69 4.23 -2.69
N ARG A 79 8.73 3.60 -3.40
CA ARG A 79 8.48 3.86 -4.83
C ARG A 79 7.49 5.00 -5.02
N PRO A 80 7.75 5.91 -5.99
CA PRO A 80 6.79 6.95 -6.37
C PRO A 80 5.47 6.34 -6.79
N LYS A 81 4.38 6.96 -6.38
CA LYS A 81 3.04 6.50 -6.75
C LYS A 81 2.07 7.67 -6.81
N ILE A 82 1.04 7.51 -7.63
CA ILE A 82 -0.07 8.44 -7.73
C ILE A 82 -1.38 7.77 -7.36
N MET A 83 -2.31 8.55 -6.85
CA MET A 83 -3.70 8.18 -6.66
C MET A 83 -4.53 8.98 -7.68
N THR A 84 -5.17 8.31 -8.60
CA THR A 84 -5.90 8.95 -9.69
C THR A 84 -7.19 8.18 -10.00
N GLU A 85 -8.11 8.84 -10.69
CA GLU A 85 -9.32 8.23 -11.21
C GLU A 85 -9.12 7.90 -12.69
N ILE A 86 -9.40 6.66 -13.07
CA ILE A 86 -9.37 6.18 -14.45
C ILE A 86 -10.64 5.37 -14.68
N ASP A 87 -11.36 5.68 -15.74
CA ASP A 87 -12.62 5.04 -16.12
C ASP A 87 -13.68 5.05 -14.98
N GLY A 88 -13.71 6.14 -14.18
CA GLY A 88 -14.60 6.29 -13.03
C GLY A 88 -14.19 5.48 -11.79
N GLU A 89 -13.02 4.87 -11.78
CA GLU A 89 -12.51 4.06 -10.69
C GLU A 89 -11.24 4.64 -10.08
N ASN A 90 -11.06 4.46 -8.77
CA ASN A 90 -9.92 5.00 -8.05
C ASN A 90 -8.75 4.01 -8.03
N TRP A 91 -7.62 4.41 -8.56
CA TRP A 91 -6.42 3.61 -8.70
C TRP A 91 -5.23 4.19 -7.93
N ILE A 92 -4.34 3.31 -7.49
CA ILE A 92 -2.97 3.64 -7.11
C ILE A 92 -2.07 3.11 -8.21
N ILE A 93 -1.29 3.97 -8.86
CA ILE A 93 -0.33 3.60 -9.91
C ILE A 93 1.06 3.84 -9.38
N LYS A 94 1.93 2.83 -9.48
CA LYS A 94 3.33 2.89 -9.02
C LYS A 94 4.28 3.09 -10.18
N PHE A 95 5.23 3.98 -9.98
CA PHE A 95 6.32 4.24 -10.93
C PHE A 95 7.63 3.64 -10.44
N PRO A 96 8.55 3.25 -11.34
CA PRO A 96 9.88 2.80 -10.95
C PRO A 96 10.63 3.88 -10.17
N ALA A 97 11.35 3.50 -9.12
CA ALA A 97 12.35 4.35 -8.50
C ALA A 97 13.66 4.35 -9.34
N HIS A 98 14.59 5.27 -9.05
CA HIS A 98 15.84 5.37 -9.81
C HIS A 98 16.67 4.08 -9.81
N VAL A 99 16.62 3.32 -8.73
CA VAL A 99 17.36 2.05 -8.57
C VAL A 99 16.63 0.84 -9.14
N ASP A 100 15.37 1.00 -9.53
CA ASP A 100 14.56 -0.11 -10.02
C ASP A 100 14.88 -0.42 -11.49
N LYS A 101 14.69 -1.69 -11.86
CA LYS A 101 14.67 -2.10 -13.27
C LYS A 101 13.41 -1.58 -13.95
N LYS A 102 13.48 -1.40 -15.27
CA LYS A 102 12.34 -0.90 -16.06
C LYS A 102 11.11 -1.82 -16.03
N ASP A 103 11.30 -3.12 -15.75
CA ASP A 103 10.26 -4.14 -15.70
C ASP A 103 9.61 -4.31 -14.32
N VAL A 104 9.98 -3.50 -13.33
CA VAL A 104 9.48 -3.63 -11.95
C VAL A 104 7.95 -3.58 -11.86
N GLY A 105 7.30 -2.74 -12.66
CA GLY A 105 5.83 -2.65 -12.71
C GLY A 105 5.19 -3.93 -13.25
N LYS A 106 5.78 -4.50 -14.32
CA LYS A 106 5.34 -5.79 -14.86
C LYS A 106 5.56 -6.92 -13.87
N MET A 107 6.71 -6.94 -13.20
CA MET A 107 7.01 -7.95 -12.18
C MET A 107 5.98 -7.91 -11.04
N GLU A 108 5.64 -6.74 -10.50
CA GLU A 108 4.64 -6.60 -9.45
C GLU A 108 3.24 -7.04 -9.94
N TYR A 109 2.91 -6.75 -11.21
CA TYR A 109 1.67 -7.25 -11.82
C TYR A 109 1.65 -8.78 -11.91
N ASP A 110 2.72 -9.42 -12.39
CA ASP A 110 2.82 -10.88 -12.48
C ASP A 110 2.72 -11.53 -11.09
N TYR A 111 3.35 -10.94 -10.06
CA TYR A 111 3.20 -11.36 -8.67
C TYR A 111 1.74 -11.27 -8.19
N SER A 112 1.03 -10.22 -8.56
CA SER A 112 -0.38 -10.05 -8.20
C SER A 112 -1.27 -11.13 -8.81
N LEU A 113 -0.99 -11.54 -10.04
CA LEU A 113 -1.70 -12.65 -10.70
C LEU A 113 -1.38 -13.99 -10.03
N CYS A 114 -0.11 -14.22 -9.68
CA CYS A 114 0.32 -15.42 -8.96
C CYS A 114 -0.36 -15.49 -7.58
N ALA A 115 -0.40 -14.40 -6.83
CA ALA A 115 -1.08 -14.33 -5.54
C ALA A 115 -2.57 -14.66 -5.65
N LYS A 116 -3.26 -14.12 -6.66
CA LYS A 116 -4.67 -14.46 -6.95
C LYS A 116 -4.84 -15.95 -7.26
N ALA A 117 -3.94 -16.54 -8.07
CA ALA A 117 -3.94 -17.96 -8.38
C ALA A 117 -3.71 -18.85 -7.15
N CYS A 118 -2.98 -18.34 -6.14
CA CYS A 118 -2.81 -18.99 -4.83
C CYS A 118 -4.03 -18.79 -3.88
N GLY A 119 -5.12 -18.22 -4.35
CA GLY A 119 -6.33 -18.01 -3.56
C GLY A 119 -6.25 -16.83 -2.58
N ILE A 120 -5.30 -15.92 -2.77
CA ILE A 120 -5.21 -14.69 -1.97
C ILE A 120 -6.19 -13.66 -2.52
N VAL A 121 -7.01 -13.10 -1.64
CA VAL A 121 -7.91 -12.01 -1.99
C VAL A 121 -7.09 -10.74 -2.23
N MET A 122 -7.10 -10.25 -3.46
CA MET A 122 -6.45 -9.00 -3.88
C MET A 122 -7.46 -8.08 -4.55
N SER A 123 -7.20 -6.78 -4.48
CA SER A 123 -7.90 -5.82 -5.33
C SER A 123 -7.67 -6.13 -6.82
N GLU A 124 -8.49 -5.56 -7.67
CA GLU A 124 -8.22 -5.55 -9.10
C GLU A 124 -6.85 -4.92 -9.37
N THR A 125 -6.07 -5.55 -10.22
CA THR A 125 -4.74 -5.07 -10.64
C THR A 125 -4.69 -4.97 -12.15
N ARG A 126 -3.99 -3.94 -12.64
CA ARG A 126 -3.84 -3.66 -14.08
C ARG A 126 -2.40 -3.26 -14.38
N LEU A 127 -1.90 -3.69 -15.53
CA LEU A 127 -0.67 -3.17 -16.09
C LEU A 127 -1.04 -2.07 -17.08
N PHE A 128 -0.79 -0.82 -16.69
CA PHE A 128 -1.04 0.34 -17.54
C PHE A 128 0.04 0.46 -18.60
N SER A 129 -0.36 0.73 -19.82
CA SER A 129 0.57 0.84 -20.95
C SER A 129 1.54 2.02 -20.80
N SER A 130 2.74 1.85 -21.33
CA SER A 130 3.81 2.84 -21.36
C SER A 130 4.62 2.66 -22.64
N ASP A 131 5.14 3.77 -23.17
CA ASP A 131 6.04 3.76 -24.32
C ASP A 131 7.53 3.63 -23.91
N ILE A 132 7.83 3.82 -22.62
CA ILE A 132 9.20 3.86 -22.10
C ILE A 132 9.59 2.67 -21.21
N CYS A 133 8.60 1.86 -20.80
CA CYS A 133 8.81 0.65 -19.99
C CYS A 133 7.75 -0.42 -20.32
N PRO A 134 7.89 -1.67 -19.82
CA PRO A 134 6.90 -2.73 -20.05
C PRO A 134 5.49 -2.43 -19.50
N GLY A 135 5.35 -1.42 -18.64
CA GLY A 135 4.10 -0.94 -18.10
C GLY A 135 4.19 -0.57 -16.63
N TYR A 136 3.22 0.20 -16.16
CA TYR A 136 3.08 0.62 -14.77
C TYR A 136 2.08 -0.26 -14.03
N PHE A 137 2.48 -0.77 -12.87
CA PHE A 137 1.56 -1.51 -12.01
C PHE A 137 0.52 -0.57 -11.41
N GLY A 138 -0.74 -0.94 -11.52
CA GLY A 138 -1.83 -0.27 -10.84
C GLY A 138 -2.68 -1.23 -10.03
N THR A 139 -3.14 -0.78 -8.87
CA THR A 139 -4.09 -1.49 -8.03
C THR A 139 -5.28 -0.59 -7.72
N LYS A 140 -6.48 -1.16 -7.83
CA LYS A 140 -7.72 -0.45 -7.50
C LYS A 140 -7.80 -0.23 -6.00
N ARG A 141 -8.18 0.98 -5.60
CA ARG A 141 -8.32 1.33 -4.19
C ARG A 141 -9.48 0.60 -3.55
N PHE A 142 -9.23 -0.20 -2.53
CA PHE A 142 -10.26 -0.90 -1.77
C PHE A 142 -10.92 -0.02 -0.69
N ASP A 143 -10.28 1.10 -0.35
CA ASP A 143 -10.81 2.08 0.61
C ASP A 143 -11.72 3.14 -0.03
N ARG A 144 -12.02 2.97 -1.31
CA ARG A 144 -12.96 3.79 -2.08
C ARG A 144 -13.99 2.89 -2.74
N ARG A 145 -15.27 3.19 -2.51
CA ARG A 145 -16.40 2.46 -3.13
C ARG A 145 -17.32 3.47 -3.79
N ILE A 146 -17.81 3.14 -4.96
CA ILE A 146 -18.82 3.94 -5.64
C ILE A 146 -20.19 3.37 -5.24
N GLU A 147 -20.96 4.12 -4.48
CA GLU A 147 -22.33 3.79 -4.11
C GLU A 147 -23.25 4.95 -4.51
N LYS A 148 -24.29 4.67 -5.32
CA LYS A 148 -25.26 5.67 -5.79
C LYS A 148 -24.61 6.92 -6.43
N ASN A 149 -23.56 6.74 -7.22
CA ASN A 149 -22.75 7.80 -7.86
C ASN A 149 -21.96 8.69 -6.88
N GLU A 150 -21.78 8.26 -5.62
CA GLU A 150 -20.95 8.94 -4.65
C GLU A 150 -19.77 8.06 -4.26
N ILE A 151 -18.60 8.68 -4.06
CA ILE A 151 -17.43 7.97 -3.56
C ILE A 151 -17.55 7.86 -2.04
N LYS A 152 -17.82 6.65 -1.56
CA LYS A 152 -17.75 6.33 -0.13
C LYS A 152 -16.36 5.87 0.26
N ARG A 153 -15.95 6.27 1.45
CA ARG A 153 -14.67 5.95 2.05
C ARG A 153 -14.84 4.85 3.08
N ALA A 154 -13.99 3.84 3.03
CA ALA A 154 -13.98 2.79 4.03
C ALA A 154 -12.96 3.13 5.12
N HIS A 155 -13.36 2.99 6.38
CA HIS A 155 -12.42 3.10 7.49
C HIS A 155 -11.46 1.92 7.49
N MET A 156 -10.17 2.19 7.67
CA MET A 156 -9.14 1.15 7.64
C MET A 156 -8.04 1.46 8.65
N LEU A 157 -7.46 0.40 9.21
CA LEU A 157 -6.29 0.47 10.09
C LEU A 157 -5.31 -0.64 9.74
N THR A 158 -4.02 -0.32 9.78
CA THR A 158 -2.95 -1.31 9.61
C THR A 158 -2.68 -2.05 10.92
N ALA A 159 -2.08 -3.25 10.84
CA ALA A 159 -1.59 -3.96 12.01
C ALA A 159 -0.59 -3.10 12.81
N ALA A 160 0.25 -2.31 12.11
CA ALA A 160 1.15 -1.37 12.77
C ALA A 160 0.41 -0.37 13.67
N ALA A 161 -0.70 0.19 13.18
CA ALA A 161 -1.49 1.16 13.94
C ALA A 161 -2.26 0.50 15.09
N LEU A 162 -2.82 -0.70 14.85
CA LEU A 162 -3.61 -1.44 15.84
C LEU A 162 -2.77 -1.95 17.02
N LEU A 163 -1.52 -2.32 16.74
CA LEU A 163 -0.59 -2.83 17.74
C LEU A 163 0.40 -1.77 18.25
N GLU A 164 0.25 -0.52 17.80
CA GLU A 164 1.13 0.62 18.17
C GLU A 164 2.62 0.33 17.93
N LEU A 165 2.94 -0.39 16.82
CA LEU A 165 4.31 -0.81 16.53
C LEU A 165 5.15 0.33 15.96
N ASP A 166 6.39 0.45 16.44
CA ASP A 166 7.39 1.30 15.79
C ASP A 166 7.85 0.66 14.48
N PHE A 167 7.60 1.36 13.38
CA PHE A 167 7.99 0.90 12.05
C PHE A 167 9.52 0.72 11.89
N ASN A 168 10.31 1.48 12.64
CA ASN A 168 11.78 1.40 12.56
C ASN A 168 12.36 0.20 13.33
N GLN A 169 11.54 -0.47 14.16
CA GLN A 169 11.92 -1.63 14.94
C GLN A 169 10.98 -2.80 14.63
N PRO A 170 11.29 -3.61 13.59
CA PRO A 170 10.48 -4.78 13.27
C PRO A 170 10.43 -5.75 14.46
N SER A 171 9.23 -5.97 14.99
CA SER A 171 9.02 -6.82 16.17
C SER A 171 7.83 -7.78 16.00
N LEU A 172 7.20 -7.78 14.82
CA LEU A 172 5.98 -8.56 14.57
C LEU A 172 6.31 -10.00 14.17
N ASP A 173 5.50 -10.93 14.69
CA ASP A 173 5.50 -12.34 14.26
C ASP A 173 4.13 -12.70 13.66
N TYR A 174 4.10 -13.67 12.75
CA TYR A 174 2.84 -14.13 12.14
C TYR A 174 1.89 -14.79 13.15
N HIS A 175 2.35 -15.32 14.28
CA HIS A 175 1.48 -15.75 15.37
C HIS A 175 0.63 -14.59 15.89
N GLU A 176 1.22 -13.41 16.08
CA GLU A 176 0.51 -12.20 16.52
C GLU A 176 -0.46 -11.69 15.46
N LEU A 177 -0.06 -11.72 14.17
CA LEU A 177 -0.94 -11.36 13.06
C LEU A 177 -2.15 -12.29 12.95
N MET A 178 -1.96 -13.61 13.09
CA MET A 178 -3.04 -14.58 13.08
C MET A 178 -4.00 -14.32 14.24
N LYS A 179 -3.46 -14.11 15.45
CA LYS A 179 -4.26 -13.78 16.63
C LYS A 179 -5.03 -12.47 16.46
N LEU A 180 -4.38 -11.42 15.94
CA LEU A 180 -5.03 -10.13 15.65
C LEU A 180 -6.16 -10.31 14.64
N THR A 181 -5.93 -11.07 13.57
CA THR A 181 -6.94 -11.37 12.55
C THR A 181 -8.16 -12.05 13.18
N LYS A 182 -7.95 -13.10 13.96
CA LYS A 182 -9.05 -13.82 14.65
C LYS A 182 -9.88 -12.89 15.54
N ILE A 183 -9.21 -12.07 16.35
CA ILE A 183 -9.91 -11.14 17.27
C ILE A 183 -10.73 -10.12 16.50
N LEU A 184 -10.13 -9.44 15.52
CA LEU A 184 -10.79 -8.36 14.79
C LEU A 184 -11.93 -8.85 13.91
N THR A 185 -11.76 -9.99 13.26
CA THR A 185 -12.75 -10.55 12.33
C THR A 185 -13.73 -11.49 13.00
N ARG A 186 -13.71 -11.55 14.35
CA ARG A 186 -14.54 -12.46 15.14
C ARG A 186 -14.43 -13.91 14.66
N ASP A 187 -13.19 -14.36 14.48
CA ASP A 187 -12.83 -15.72 14.03
C ASP A 187 -13.39 -16.10 12.65
N CYS A 188 -13.45 -15.12 11.73
CA CYS A 188 -13.88 -15.37 10.37
C CYS A 188 -12.87 -16.27 9.64
N THR A 189 -13.27 -17.48 9.34
CA THR A 189 -12.41 -18.51 8.73
C THR A 189 -11.78 -18.04 7.43
N GLU A 190 -12.54 -17.35 6.55
CA GLU A 190 -12.01 -16.84 5.28
C GLU A 190 -10.90 -15.84 5.47
N ASP A 191 -11.00 -14.95 6.47
CA ASP A 191 -9.99 -13.94 6.74
C ASP A 191 -8.73 -14.57 7.36
N VAL A 192 -8.90 -15.52 8.28
CA VAL A 192 -7.81 -16.25 8.91
C VAL A 192 -7.05 -17.08 7.88
N GLU A 193 -7.74 -17.86 7.04
CA GLU A 193 -7.12 -18.61 5.95
C GLU A 193 -6.42 -17.69 4.94
N ASN A 194 -7.02 -16.53 4.64
CA ASN A 194 -6.40 -15.59 3.71
C ASN A 194 -5.11 -14.99 4.28
N MET A 195 -5.07 -14.67 5.58
CA MET A 195 -3.86 -14.25 6.27
C MET A 195 -2.79 -15.35 6.22
N TYR A 196 -3.16 -16.59 6.46
CA TYR A 196 -2.25 -17.73 6.38
C TYR A 196 -1.69 -17.92 4.96
N ARG A 197 -2.54 -17.80 3.92
CA ARG A 197 -2.08 -17.84 2.51
C ARG A 197 -1.09 -16.72 2.19
N ARG A 198 -1.30 -15.51 2.73
CA ARG A 198 -0.34 -14.38 2.56
C ARG A 198 1.01 -14.69 3.20
N MET A 199 1.01 -15.23 4.42
CA MET A 199 2.25 -15.69 5.07
C MET A 199 3.00 -16.70 4.20
N CYS A 200 2.32 -17.76 3.75
CA CYS A 200 2.93 -18.75 2.89
C CYS A 200 3.46 -18.15 1.58
N PHE A 201 2.69 -17.24 0.96
CA PHE A 201 3.11 -16.56 -0.26
C PHE A 201 4.35 -15.70 -0.02
N ASN A 202 4.37 -14.88 1.04
CA ASN A 202 5.52 -14.04 1.36
C ASN A 202 6.80 -14.87 1.54
N VAL A 203 6.70 -16.02 2.22
CA VAL A 203 7.83 -16.93 2.40
C VAL A 203 8.30 -17.53 1.07
N PHE A 204 7.43 -18.15 0.30
CA PHE A 204 7.82 -18.87 -0.91
C PHE A 204 8.09 -17.98 -2.13
N ALA A 205 7.45 -16.81 -2.20
CA ALA A 205 7.67 -15.83 -3.25
C ALA A 205 8.77 -14.81 -2.90
N HIS A 206 9.44 -14.99 -1.76
CA HIS A 206 10.49 -14.09 -1.28
C HIS A 206 10.06 -12.63 -1.19
N ASN A 207 8.84 -12.37 -0.73
CA ASN A 207 8.41 -11.03 -0.34
C ASN A 207 8.82 -10.79 1.12
N ARG A 208 10.05 -10.31 1.32
CA ARG A 208 10.62 -10.08 2.65
C ARG A 208 10.28 -8.71 3.24
N ASP A 209 9.68 -7.83 2.45
CA ASP A 209 9.19 -6.52 2.91
C ASP A 209 7.75 -6.65 3.46
N ASP A 210 7.51 -7.73 4.20
CA ASP A 210 6.23 -8.09 4.82
C ASP A 210 6.03 -7.37 6.18
N HIS A 211 6.22 -6.06 6.18
CA HIS A 211 6.15 -5.26 7.40
C HIS A 211 4.71 -5.00 7.85
N SER A 212 4.54 -4.64 9.12
CA SER A 212 3.25 -4.47 9.80
C SER A 212 2.27 -3.48 9.13
N LYS A 213 2.74 -2.55 8.30
CA LYS A 213 1.88 -1.64 7.52
C LYS A 213 1.28 -2.28 6.27
N ASN A 214 1.75 -3.45 5.83
CA ASN A 214 1.22 -4.18 4.67
C ASN A 214 0.04 -5.10 5.02
N PHE A 215 -0.33 -5.16 6.30
CA PHE A 215 -1.50 -5.88 6.78
C PHE A 215 -2.54 -4.89 7.28
N THR A 216 -3.66 -4.80 6.56
CA THR A 216 -4.71 -3.82 6.83
C THR A 216 -6.04 -4.49 7.07
N TYR A 217 -6.84 -3.90 7.96
CA TYR A 217 -8.22 -4.29 8.22
C TYR A 217 -9.15 -3.14 7.84
N ILE A 218 -10.31 -3.49 7.29
CA ILE A 218 -11.36 -2.57 6.85
C ILE A 218 -12.57 -2.77 7.72
N TYR A 219 -13.12 -1.68 8.25
CA TYR A 219 -14.37 -1.72 8.98
C TYR A 219 -15.55 -1.81 8.03
N ASN A 220 -16.40 -2.80 8.24
CA ASN A 220 -17.67 -2.97 7.53
C ASN A 220 -18.81 -2.45 8.41
N GLU A 221 -19.34 -1.27 8.07
CA GLU A 221 -20.43 -0.63 8.81
C GLU A 221 -21.72 -1.46 8.84
N LYS A 222 -21.97 -2.29 7.81
CA LYS A 222 -23.20 -3.08 7.71
C LYS A 222 -23.23 -4.22 8.73
N ASP A 223 -22.09 -4.83 8.96
CA ASP A 223 -21.95 -6.00 9.82
C ASP A 223 -21.36 -5.63 11.20
N ASP A 224 -21.05 -4.33 11.40
CA ASP A 224 -20.38 -3.81 12.60
C ASP A 224 -19.14 -4.65 12.98
N MET A 225 -18.29 -4.91 11.98
CA MET A 225 -17.11 -5.73 12.19
C MET A 225 -15.95 -5.35 11.26
N TRP A 226 -14.76 -5.70 11.68
CA TRP A 226 -13.57 -5.60 10.87
C TRP A 226 -13.42 -6.84 9.97
N ARG A 227 -12.89 -6.63 8.78
CA ARG A 227 -12.53 -7.67 7.83
C ARG A 227 -11.10 -7.46 7.35
N LEU A 228 -10.40 -8.52 7.03
CA LEU A 228 -9.09 -8.42 6.42
C LEU A 228 -9.21 -7.73 5.05
N SER A 229 -8.40 -6.70 4.79
CA SER A 229 -8.42 -6.02 3.49
C SER A 229 -7.95 -6.94 2.37
N PRO A 230 -8.24 -6.66 1.09
CA PRO A 230 -7.48 -7.24 0.00
C PRO A 230 -5.97 -7.03 0.20
N ALA A 231 -5.16 -8.00 -0.21
CA ALA A 231 -3.70 -7.90 -0.11
C ALA A 231 -3.15 -6.86 -1.11
N TYR A 232 -2.03 -6.27 -0.75
CA TYR A 232 -1.29 -5.30 -1.56
C TYR A 232 0.20 -5.41 -1.24
N ASP A 233 1.04 -4.81 -2.07
CA ASP A 233 2.49 -4.82 -1.94
C ASP A 233 3.09 -6.25 -1.85
N LEU A 234 2.45 -7.21 -2.57
CA LEU A 234 2.97 -8.57 -2.73
C LEU A 234 3.88 -8.60 -3.96
N THR A 235 5.18 -8.43 -3.74
CA THR A 235 6.21 -8.47 -4.80
C THR A 235 7.51 -9.01 -4.24
N TYR A 236 8.41 -9.44 -5.13
CA TYR A 236 9.75 -9.80 -4.71
C TYR A 236 10.43 -8.66 -3.96
N SER A 237 10.94 -8.92 -2.79
CA SER A 237 11.76 -7.99 -2.04
C SER A 237 12.87 -8.72 -1.31
N ASN A 238 14.10 -8.22 -1.52
CA ASN A 238 15.25 -8.66 -0.74
C ASN A 238 15.62 -7.52 0.20
N THR A 239 15.12 -7.57 1.44
CA THR A 239 15.45 -6.57 2.46
C THR A 239 16.95 -6.48 2.71
N TYR A 240 17.43 -5.40 3.35
CA TYR A 240 18.86 -5.15 3.62
C TYR A 240 19.57 -6.34 4.28
N TYR A 241 18.88 -7.09 5.15
CA TYR A 241 19.44 -8.23 5.87
C TYR A 241 19.05 -9.58 5.27
N SER A 242 18.36 -9.59 4.13
CA SER A 242 17.80 -10.81 3.53
C SER A 242 16.90 -11.60 4.49
N GLU A 243 16.21 -10.90 5.39
CA GLU A 243 15.30 -11.46 6.37
C GLU A 243 13.89 -10.90 6.16
N HIS A 244 12.87 -11.67 6.55
CA HIS A 244 11.49 -11.22 6.62
C HIS A 244 11.35 -10.15 7.70
N THR A 245 10.60 -9.10 7.39
CA THR A 245 10.28 -8.03 8.36
C THR A 245 9.33 -8.52 9.44
N THR A 246 8.43 -9.45 9.09
CA THR A 246 7.59 -10.19 10.05
C THR A 246 8.13 -11.61 10.16
N THR A 247 8.49 -12.04 11.37
CA THR A 247 9.02 -13.39 11.60
C THR A 247 7.94 -14.45 11.50
N VAL A 248 8.33 -15.68 11.16
CA VAL A 248 7.45 -16.86 11.13
C VAL A 248 7.92 -17.81 12.21
N ASP A 249 7.18 -17.96 13.30
CA ASP A 249 7.56 -18.75 14.47
C ASP A 249 8.97 -18.37 14.97
N GLY A 250 9.23 -17.06 15.09
CA GLY A 250 10.50 -16.49 15.51
C GLY A 250 11.63 -16.51 14.46
N ASN A 251 11.41 -17.08 13.28
CA ASN A 251 12.42 -17.17 12.22
C ASN A 251 12.17 -16.14 11.12
N GLY A 252 13.05 -15.14 11.00
CA GLY A 252 12.99 -14.15 9.92
C GLY A 252 13.89 -14.49 8.73
N LYS A 253 14.92 -15.32 8.94
CA LYS A 253 15.99 -15.50 7.95
C LYS A 253 15.62 -16.49 6.84
N ASN A 254 15.20 -17.66 7.21
CA ASN A 254 14.86 -18.73 6.28
C ASN A 254 13.68 -19.56 6.82
N PRO A 255 12.50 -18.95 7.05
CA PRO A 255 11.35 -19.72 7.47
C PRO A 255 10.96 -20.71 6.37
N GLY A 256 10.55 -21.90 6.79
CA GLY A 256 10.17 -22.98 5.88
C GLY A 256 8.89 -23.68 6.33
N LYS A 257 8.68 -24.87 5.81
CA LYS A 257 7.48 -25.67 6.10
C LYS A 257 7.24 -25.88 7.60
N LYS A 258 8.32 -26.05 8.38
CA LYS A 258 8.22 -26.30 9.83
C LYS A 258 7.58 -25.12 10.54
N GLU A 259 8.10 -23.93 10.30
CA GLU A 259 7.63 -22.69 10.92
C GLU A 259 6.21 -22.33 10.44
N LEU A 260 5.95 -22.50 9.13
CA LEU A 260 4.61 -22.29 8.56
C LEU A 260 3.56 -23.20 9.21
N VAL A 261 3.88 -24.50 9.39
CA VAL A 261 2.98 -25.45 10.06
C VAL A 261 2.79 -25.08 11.53
N ALA A 262 3.84 -24.65 12.24
CA ALA A 262 3.75 -24.22 13.64
C ALA A 262 2.76 -23.08 13.81
N VAL A 263 2.83 -22.06 12.93
CA VAL A 263 1.85 -20.94 12.93
C VAL A 263 0.43 -21.46 12.61
N GLY A 264 0.29 -22.32 11.59
CA GLY A 264 -1.01 -22.84 11.15
C GLY A 264 -1.73 -23.71 12.18
N VAL A 265 -1.00 -24.44 13.03
CA VAL A 265 -1.60 -25.28 14.09
C VAL A 265 -2.17 -24.42 15.22
N GLN A 266 -1.63 -23.23 15.44
CA GLN A 266 -2.09 -22.31 16.48
C GLN A 266 -3.15 -21.31 15.97
N ALA A 267 -3.27 -21.20 14.65
CA ALA A 267 -4.28 -20.36 14.00
C ALA A 267 -5.63 -21.07 13.94
#